data_a3f3be01f44ba8176d396f11e8179b31
#
_entry.id   a3f3be01f44ba8176d396f11e8179b31
#
_cell.length_a   1.000
_cell.length_b   1.000
_cell.length_c   1.000
_cell.angle_alpha   90.00
_cell.angle_beta   90.00
_cell.angle_gamma   90.00
#
_symmetry.space_group_name_H-M   'P 1'
#
loop_
_entity.id
_entity.type
_entity.pdbx_description
1 polymer ?
#
loop_
_entity_poly.entity_id
_entity_poly.type
_entity_poly.pdbx_seq_one_letter_code
_entity_poly.pdbx_strand_id
1 'polypeptide(L)'
;MQFEEIDGKIAECLQKIENAKRRAGREDSVVLIGATKTQPPELIIYIQEKSLLSDVGENRAQEIIEKFEYGMDLRWHMIGQLQTNKVKYIIDKVVMIHSLDRESLADEIDKQAKKHNLVADCLIEVNMGNELSKGGVDPKNLFRFLDYAQSRENIRLRGLMTVMPNLQDSERLIKLYQ
;
A
#
# COMPACT_ATOMS: atom_id res chain seq x y z
N MET A 1 13.25 0.00 -23.53
CA MET A 1 12.12 -0.89 -23.09
C MET A 1 10.86 -0.19 -23.55
N GLN A 2 10.04 -0.89 -24.30
CA GLN A 2 8.81 -0.29 -24.84
C GLN A 2 7.74 -0.36 -23.74
N PHE A 3 7.45 0.78 -23.07
CA PHE A 3 6.44 0.83 -21.99
C PHE A 3 5.00 0.97 -22.52
N GLU A 4 4.82 1.14 -23.81
CA GLU A 4 3.50 1.34 -24.46
C GLU A 4 2.47 0.24 -24.20
N GLU A 5 2.93 -1.00 -23.95
CA GLU A 5 2.02 -2.10 -23.57
C GLU A 5 1.38 -1.89 -22.16
N ILE A 6 1.99 -1.03 -21.33
CA ILE A 6 1.51 -0.75 -19.97
C ILE A 6 0.25 0.12 -20.03
N ASP A 7 0.16 1.04 -20.98
CA ASP A 7 -0.97 1.95 -21.17
C ASP A 7 -2.28 1.15 -21.34
N GLY A 8 -2.24 0.15 -22.23
CA GLY A 8 -3.39 -0.72 -22.46
C GLY A 8 -3.79 -1.54 -21.24
N LYS A 9 -2.81 -2.06 -20.49
CA LYS A 9 -3.06 -2.85 -19.27
C LYS A 9 -3.64 -1.98 -18.14
N ILE A 10 -3.16 -0.76 -17.98
CA ILE A 10 -3.71 0.18 -16.99
C ILE A 10 -5.14 0.55 -17.37
N ALA A 11 -5.40 0.89 -18.63
CA ALA A 11 -6.74 1.22 -19.11
C ALA A 11 -7.71 0.05 -18.91
N GLU A 12 -7.28 -1.18 -19.18
CA GLU A 12 -8.08 -2.39 -18.92
C GLU A 12 -8.40 -2.56 -17.42
N CYS A 13 -7.42 -2.36 -16.54
CA CYS A 13 -7.64 -2.43 -15.09
C CYS A 13 -8.66 -1.38 -14.62
N LEU A 14 -8.50 -0.13 -15.05
CA LEU A 14 -9.43 0.95 -14.72
C LEU A 14 -10.85 0.64 -15.21
N GLN A 15 -10.99 0.11 -16.43
CA GLN A 15 -12.29 -0.30 -16.98
C GLN A 15 -12.92 -1.44 -16.16
N LYS A 16 -12.12 -2.42 -15.70
CA LYS A 16 -12.60 -3.49 -14.81
C LYS A 16 -13.09 -2.96 -13.47
N ILE A 17 -12.38 -2.00 -12.89
CA ILE A 17 -12.78 -1.33 -11.64
C ILE A 17 -14.13 -0.63 -11.84
N GLU A 18 -14.29 0.20 -12.89
CA GLU A 18 -15.53 0.92 -13.15
C GLU A 18 -16.72 -0.03 -13.42
N ASN A 19 -16.48 -1.12 -14.14
CA ASN A 19 -17.51 -2.14 -14.37
C ASN A 19 -17.91 -2.84 -13.06
N ALA A 20 -16.95 -3.10 -12.16
CA ALA A 20 -17.23 -3.71 -10.86
C ALA A 20 -18.01 -2.77 -9.94
N LYS A 21 -17.63 -1.49 -9.87
CA LYS A 21 -18.36 -0.44 -9.14
C LYS A 21 -19.81 -0.35 -9.60
N ARG A 22 -20.02 -0.27 -10.92
CA ARG A 22 -21.37 -0.18 -11.51
C ARG A 22 -22.23 -1.40 -11.15
N ARG A 23 -21.66 -2.62 -11.21
CA ARG A 23 -22.37 -3.85 -10.81
C ARG A 23 -22.73 -3.87 -9.33
N ALA A 24 -21.88 -3.30 -8.49
CA ALA A 24 -22.09 -3.24 -7.04
C ALA A 24 -22.92 -2.03 -6.59
N GLY A 25 -23.34 -1.13 -7.50
CA GLY A 25 -24.05 0.10 -7.15
C GLY A 25 -23.23 1.04 -6.26
N ARG A 26 -21.88 1.04 -6.40
CA ARG A 26 -20.97 1.84 -5.58
C ARG A 26 -20.52 3.10 -6.32
N GLU A 27 -20.52 4.23 -5.62
CA GLU A 27 -20.06 5.52 -6.13
C GLU A 27 -18.72 5.96 -5.54
N ASP A 28 -18.24 5.26 -4.51
CA ASP A 28 -16.97 5.58 -3.85
C ASP A 28 -15.76 5.40 -4.80
N SER A 29 -14.70 6.14 -4.49
CA SER A 29 -13.45 6.08 -5.26
C SER A 29 -12.68 4.80 -4.96
N VAL A 30 -12.19 4.14 -6.01
CA VAL A 30 -11.23 3.04 -5.92
C VAL A 30 -9.90 3.53 -6.51
N VAL A 31 -8.84 3.47 -5.72
CA VAL A 31 -7.51 3.87 -6.15
C VAL A 31 -6.76 2.67 -6.73
N LEU A 32 -6.31 2.79 -7.98
CA LEU A 32 -5.40 1.82 -8.60
C LEU A 32 -3.96 2.23 -8.30
N ILE A 33 -3.24 1.39 -7.58
CA ILE A 33 -1.83 1.60 -7.24
C ILE A 33 -0.96 0.73 -8.17
N GLY A 34 -0.07 1.36 -8.92
CA GLY A 34 0.94 0.66 -9.72
C GLY A 34 2.06 0.10 -8.85
N ALA A 35 2.16 -1.22 -8.73
CA ALA A 35 3.29 -1.85 -8.04
C ALA A 35 4.54 -1.81 -8.93
N THR A 36 5.45 -0.88 -8.63
CA THR A 36 6.65 -0.61 -9.46
C THR A 36 7.92 -1.29 -8.94
N LYS A 37 7.76 -2.23 -8.01
CA LYS A 37 8.87 -3.04 -7.50
C LYS A 37 9.66 -3.67 -8.64
N THR A 38 10.99 -3.69 -8.49
CA THR A 38 11.93 -4.24 -9.49
C THR A 38 11.93 -3.53 -10.86
N GLN A 39 11.13 -2.49 -11.03
CA GLN A 39 11.12 -1.71 -12.26
C GLN A 39 12.15 -0.57 -12.21
N PRO A 40 12.72 -0.20 -13.37
CA PRO A 40 13.70 0.88 -13.43
C PRO A 40 13.04 2.27 -13.26
N PRO A 41 13.82 3.31 -12.87
CA PRO A 41 13.32 4.68 -12.72
C PRO A 41 12.66 5.26 -13.97
N GLU A 42 13.07 4.84 -15.16
CA GLU A 42 12.51 5.28 -16.44
C GLU A 42 11.01 4.95 -16.56
N LEU A 43 10.56 3.87 -15.91
CA LEU A 43 9.13 3.57 -15.84
C LEU A 43 8.37 4.61 -15.00
N ILE A 44 8.97 5.09 -13.91
CA ILE A 44 8.37 6.11 -13.05
C ILE A 44 8.19 7.41 -13.84
N ILE A 45 9.24 7.85 -14.54
CA ILE A 45 9.19 9.02 -15.43
C ILE A 45 8.08 8.84 -16.47
N TYR A 46 8.02 7.69 -17.13
CA TYR A 46 7.00 7.40 -18.13
C TYR A 46 5.58 7.49 -17.58
N ILE A 47 5.32 6.88 -16.41
CA ILE A 47 4.02 6.92 -15.74
C ILE A 47 3.63 8.36 -15.42
N GLN A 48 4.54 9.16 -14.90
CA GLN A 48 4.30 10.55 -14.53
C GLN A 48 4.03 11.42 -15.76
N GLU A 49 4.90 11.37 -16.78
CA GLU A 49 4.77 12.17 -18.01
C GLU A 49 3.48 11.87 -18.77
N LYS A 50 3.06 10.61 -18.78
CA LYS A 50 1.82 10.17 -19.44
C LYS A 50 0.58 10.33 -18.56
N SER A 51 0.76 10.69 -17.29
CA SER A 51 -0.35 10.77 -16.31
C SER A 51 -1.20 9.49 -16.25
N LEU A 52 -0.55 8.33 -16.37
CA LEU A 52 -1.22 7.04 -16.44
C LEU A 52 -1.82 6.61 -15.10
N LEU A 53 -1.10 6.91 -14.01
CA LEU A 53 -1.50 6.64 -12.64
C LEU A 53 -1.05 7.80 -11.75
N SER A 54 -1.83 8.09 -10.72
CA SER A 54 -1.44 9.03 -9.65
C SER A 54 -0.68 8.35 -8.54
N ASP A 55 -0.85 7.04 -8.38
CA ASP A 55 -0.42 6.28 -7.21
C ASP A 55 0.50 5.12 -7.62
N VAL A 56 1.67 5.06 -6.97
CA VAL A 56 2.66 4.00 -7.18
C VAL A 56 3.09 3.41 -5.84
N GLY A 57 3.46 2.14 -5.83
CA GLY A 57 3.82 1.45 -4.60
C GLY A 57 5.05 0.58 -4.72
N GLU A 58 5.86 0.58 -3.67
CA GLU A 58 7.08 -0.21 -3.57
C GLU A 58 7.03 -1.20 -2.41
N ASN A 59 7.69 -2.33 -2.60
CA ASN A 59 7.80 -3.35 -1.56
C ASN A 59 8.96 -3.09 -0.60
N ARG A 60 9.95 -2.29 -1.01
CA ARG A 60 11.16 -2.01 -0.23
C ARG A 60 11.35 -0.51 -0.09
N ALA A 61 11.60 -0.06 1.13
CA ALA A 61 11.89 1.35 1.41
C ALA A 61 13.07 1.88 0.58
N GLN A 62 14.05 1.00 0.29
CA GLN A 62 15.21 1.36 -0.52
C GLN A 62 14.81 1.76 -1.96
N GLU A 63 13.85 1.05 -2.55
CA GLU A 63 13.35 1.37 -3.90
C GLU A 63 12.61 2.72 -3.92
N ILE A 64 11.88 3.07 -2.84
CA ILE A 64 11.29 4.41 -2.71
C ILE A 64 12.39 5.48 -2.69
N ILE A 65 13.42 5.29 -1.86
CA ILE A 65 14.53 6.26 -1.74
C ILE A 65 15.21 6.48 -3.10
N GLU A 66 15.45 5.43 -3.85
CA GLU A 66 16.14 5.47 -5.14
C GLU A 66 15.29 6.10 -6.26
N LYS A 67 13.96 5.92 -6.20
CA LYS A 67 13.05 6.30 -7.30
C LYS A 67 12.27 7.59 -7.05
N PHE A 68 12.18 8.04 -5.81
CA PHE A 68 11.32 9.17 -5.42
C PHE A 68 11.58 10.44 -6.24
N GLU A 69 12.85 10.77 -6.48
CA GLU A 69 13.24 11.97 -7.25
C GLU A 69 12.77 11.93 -8.72
N TYR A 70 12.50 10.75 -9.26
CA TYR A 70 12.02 10.58 -10.64
C TYR A 70 10.50 10.72 -10.79
N GLY A 71 9.77 10.75 -9.68
CA GLY A 71 8.31 10.81 -9.67
C GLY A 71 7.77 11.56 -8.46
N MET A 72 8.25 12.77 -8.20
CA MET A 72 7.86 13.58 -7.03
C MET A 72 6.38 13.99 -7.05
N ASP A 73 5.76 14.07 -8.22
CA ASP A 73 4.34 14.39 -8.35
C ASP A 73 3.43 13.16 -8.15
N LEU A 74 4.02 11.96 -8.07
CA LEU A 74 3.27 10.74 -7.79
C LEU A 74 3.05 10.55 -6.29
N ARG A 75 1.95 9.91 -5.95
CA ARG A 75 1.63 9.51 -4.59
C ARG A 75 2.28 8.15 -4.29
N TRP A 76 3.29 8.17 -3.46
CA TRP A 76 4.07 6.98 -3.14
C TRP A 76 3.45 6.20 -1.98
N HIS A 77 3.37 4.88 -2.13
CA HIS A 77 2.86 3.96 -1.12
C HIS A 77 3.94 2.94 -0.73
N MET A 78 4.10 2.73 0.57
CA MET A 78 4.88 1.58 1.07
C MET A 78 3.93 0.39 1.20
N ILE A 79 4.00 -0.55 0.25
CA ILE A 79 3.05 -1.68 0.16
C ILE A 79 3.63 -3.02 0.65
N GLY A 80 4.95 -3.11 0.83
CA GLY A 80 5.59 -4.31 1.38
C GLY A 80 6.00 -4.14 2.83
N GLN A 81 6.60 -5.18 3.42
CA GLN A 81 7.03 -5.16 4.81
C GLN A 81 8.06 -4.06 5.08
N LEU A 82 7.76 -3.20 6.04
CA LEU A 82 8.61 -2.08 6.42
C LEU A 82 9.48 -2.44 7.64
N GLN A 83 10.80 -2.40 7.44
CA GLN A 83 11.74 -2.50 8.55
C GLN A 83 11.71 -1.22 9.39
N THR A 84 11.66 -1.36 10.71
CA THR A 84 11.57 -0.25 11.66
C THR A 84 12.68 0.80 11.45
N ASN A 85 13.92 0.37 11.22
CA ASN A 85 15.06 1.27 10.98
C ASN A 85 15.00 2.03 9.63
N LYS A 86 14.08 1.66 8.74
CA LYS A 86 13.89 2.30 7.42
C LYS A 86 12.79 3.37 7.42
N VAL A 87 11.93 3.41 8.43
CA VAL A 87 10.83 4.38 8.54
C VAL A 87 11.31 5.82 8.33
N LYS A 88 12.39 6.21 9.01
CA LYS A 88 12.96 7.57 8.97
C LYS A 88 13.34 8.08 7.59
N TYR A 89 13.53 7.20 6.61
CA TYR A 89 13.95 7.57 5.25
C TYR A 89 12.79 7.80 4.29
N ILE A 90 11.58 7.31 4.65
CA ILE A 90 10.44 7.34 3.75
C ILE A 90 9.20 8.01 4.34
N ILE A 91 9.20 8.33 5.65
CA ILE A 91 8.01 8.84 6.34
C ILE A 91 7.47 10.15 5.74
N ASP A 92 8.34 10.96 5.19
CA ASP A 92 8.06 12.25 4.53
C ASP A 92 7.82 12.11 3.01
N LYS A 93 7.97 10.92 2.45
CA LYS A 93 7.86 10.63 1.01
C LYS A 93 6.61 9.86 0.64
N VAL A 94 6.08 9.08 1.57
CA VAL A 94 4.93 8.22 1.29
C VAL A 94 3.63 8.83 1.79
N VAL A 95 2.59 8.70 1.01
CA VAL A 95 1.25 9.12 1.42
C VAL A 95 0.56 8.07 2.30
N MET A 96 1.01 6.81 2.24
CA MET A 96 0.41 5.72 3.02
C MET A 96 1.37 4.55 3.22
N ILE A 97 1.36 3.98 4.43
CA ILE A 97 2.04 2.73 4.76
C ILE A 97 0.97 1.64 4.91
N HIS A 98 1.05 0.60 4.06
CA HIS A 98 0.05 -0.47 4.00
C HIS A 98 0.36 -1.66 4.91
N SER A 99 1.54 -1.71 5.47
CA SER A 99 2.12 -2.90 6.13
C SER A 99 2.33 -2.71 7.64
N LEU A 100 1.43 -1.97 8.29
CA LEU A 100 1.50 -1.81 9.75
C LEU A 100 1.02 -3.11 10.43
N ASP A 101 1.96 -3.87 11.01
CA ASP A 101 1.72 -5.22 11.51
C ASP A 101 2.21 -5.52 12.93
N ARG A 102 2.89 -4.56 13.59
CA ARG A 102 3.45 -4.76 14.92
C ARG A 102 3.66 -3.46 15.71
N GLU A 103 3.66 -3.58 17.02
CA GLU A 103 3.77 -2.45 17.96
C GLU A 103 5.06 -1.64 17.75
N SER A 104 6.21 -2.32 17.61
CA SER A 104 7.50 -1.64 17.39
C SER A 104 7.57 -0.82 16.09
N LEU A 105 6.81 -1.21 15.07
CA LEU A 105 6.70 -0.43 13.84
C LEU A 105 5.79 0.78 14.05
N ALA A 106 4.66 0.61 14.76
CA ALA A 106 3.77 1.70 15.12
C ALA A 106 4.50 2.77 15.93
N ASP A 107 5.28 2.37 16.93
CA ASP A 107 6.07 3.30 17.75
C ASP A 107 7.09 4.10 16.93
N GLU A 108 7.79 3.45 16.00
CA GLU A 108 8.77 4.17 15.18
C GLU A 108 8.08 5.07 14.14
N ILE A 109 6.95 4.65 13.56
CA ILE A 109 6.16 5.51 12.66
C ILE A 109 5.68 6.76 13.41
N ASP A 110 5.07 6.60 14.59
CA ASP A 110 4.59 7.71 15.41
C ASP A 110 5.73 8.69 15.73
N LYS A 111 6.85 8.17 16.20
CA LYS A 111 8.04 8.95 16.54
C LYS A 111 8.60 9.73 15.34
N GLN A 112 8.71 9.10 14.17
CA GLN A 112 9.24 9.76 12.99
C GLN A 112 8.21 10.75 12.40
N ALA A 113 6.93 10.41 12.38
CA ALA A 113 5.86 11.32 11.97
C ALA A 113 5.84 12.59 12.83
N LYS A 114 5.92 12.45 14.16
CA LYS A 114 6.04 13.58 15.10
C LYS A 114 7.26 14.45 14.78
N LYS A 115 8.40 13.84 14.50
CA LYS A 115 9.65 14.55 14.20
C LYS A 115 9.54 15.38 12.91
N HIS A 116 8.75 14.93 11.95
CA HIS A 116 8.49 15.62 10.69
C HIS A 116 7.23 16.49 10.72
N ASN A 117 6.56 16.64 11.87
CA ASN A 117 5.31 17.39 12.05
C ASN A 117 4.20 16.93 11.07
N LEU A 118 4.06 15.63 10.87
CA LEU A 118 3.04 15.03 10.04
C LEU A 118 2.26 13.93 10.79
N VAL A 119 1.13 13.54 10.22
CA VAL A 119 0.35 12.37 10.65
C VAL A 119 0.43 11.33 9.53
N ALA A 120 0.95 10.16 9.85
CA ALA A 120 1.14 9.08 8.89
C ALA A 120 -0.15 8.29 8.68
N ASP A 121 -0.63 8.22 7.44
CA ASP A 121 -1.73 7.35 7.07
C ASP A 121 -1.24 5.89 6.97
N CYS A 122 -1.92 4.98 7.69
CA CYS A 122 -1.55 3.58 7.75
C CYS A 122 -2.75 2.66 7.53
N LEU A 123 -2.50 1.52 6.89
CA LEU A 123 -3.38 0.35 6.91
C LEU A 123 -2.76 -0.71 7.82
N ILE A 124 -3.60 -1.40 8.60
CA ILE A 124 -3.15 -2.58 9.35
C ILE A 124 -3.12 -3.76 8.39
N GLU A 125 -1.95 -4.38 8.22
CA GLU A 125 -1.82 -5.62 7.46
C GLU A 125 -2.31 -6.80 8.29
N VAL A 126 -3.26 -7.57 7.77
CA VAL A 126 -3.86 -8.73 8.42
C VAL A 126 -3.50 -10.00 7.66
N ASN A 127 -2.98 -11.00 8.35
CA ASN A 127 -2.61 -12.29 7.77
C ASN A 127 -3.82 -13.23 7.68
N MET A 128 -4.61 -13.09 6.63
CA MET A 128 -5.81 -13.93 6.39
C MET A 128 -5.49 -15.37 5.95
N GLY A 129 -4.28 -15.61 5.45
CA GLY A 129 -3.87 -16.91 4.92
C GLY A 129 -3.29 -17.86 5.95
N ASN A 130 -3.07 -17.43 7.22
CA ASN A 130 -2.29 -18.15 8.23
C ASN A 130 -0.94 -18.66 7.73
N GLU A 131 -0.35 -17.97 6.74
CA GLU A 131 0.97 -18.31 6.21
C GLU A 131 2.03 -17.70 7.11
N LEU A 132 2.76 -18.55 7.85
CA LEU A 132 3.83 -18.13 8.78
C LEU A 132 4.96 -17.33 8.12
N SER A 133 5.09 -17.43 6.80
CA SER A 133 6.11 -16.71 6.01
C SER A 133 5.68 -15.31 5.58
N LYS A 134 4.41 -14.95 5.72
CA LYS A 134 3.87 -13.63 5.37
C LYS A 134 3.71 -12.76 6.62
N GLY A 135 3.93 -11.46 6.46
CA GLY A 135 3.64 -10.46 7.48
C GLY A 135 2.15 -10.34 7.78
N GLY A 136 1.84 -9.45 8.68
CA GLY A 136 0.47 -9.13 9.07
C GLY A 136 0.10 -9.65 10.45
N VAL A 137 -0.83 -8.96 11.07
CA VAL A 137 -1.39 -9.29 12.38
C VAL A 137 -2.27 -10.54 12.24
N ASP A 138 -2.14 -11.49 13.19
CA ASP A 138 -3.10 -12.59 13.30
C ASP A 138 -4.50 -12.01 13.55
N PRO A 139 -5.54 -12.43 12.80
CA PRO A 139 -6.91 -11.95 12.98
C PRO A 139 -7.40 -11.98 14.44
N LYS A 140 -6.95 -12.95 15.24
CA LYS A 140 -7.28 -13.05 16.67
C LYS A 140 -6.75 -11.90 17.52
N ASN A 141 -5.67 -11.26 17.06
CA ASN A 141 -5.00 -10.16 17.75
C ASN A 141 -5.37 -8.79 17.15
N LEU A 142 -6.20 -8.75 16.10
CA LEU A 142 -6.49 -7.54 15.35
C LEU A 142 -7.03 -6.41 16.23
N PHE A 143 -8.04 -6.66 17.05
CA PHE A 143 -8.65 -5.62 17.88
C PHE A 143 -7.68 -5.07 18.93
N ARG A 144 -6.88 -5.94 19.56
CA ARG A 144 -5.85 -5.49 20.51
C ARG A 144 -4.82 -4.60 19.84
N PHE A 145 -4.40 -4.98 18.63
CA PHE A 145 -3.42 -4.20 17.87
C PHE A 145 -4.03 -2.89 17.35
N LEU A 146 -5.30 -2.90 16.96
CA LEU A 146 -6.03 -1.70 16.56
C LEU A 146 -6.06 -0.67 17.68
N ASP A 147 -6.44 -1.08 18.92
CA ASP A 147 -6.44 -0.20 20.08
C ASP A 147 -5.05 0.37 20.36
N TYR A 148 -4.02 -0.46 20.25
CA TYR A 148 -2.64 -0.04 20.39
C TYR A 148 -2.24 1.02 19.36
N ALA A 149 -2.49 0.76 18.09
CA ALA A 149 -2.11 1.67 17.01
C ALA A 149 -2.91 2.97 17.03
N GLN A 150 -4.19 2.94 17.41
CA GLN A 150 -5.03 4.13 17.58
C GLN A 150 -4.57 5.04 18.74
N SER A 151 -3.87 4.49 19.72
CA SER A 151 -3.30 5.30 20.82
C SER A 151 -2.08 6.14 20.41
N ARG A 152 -1.58 6.00 19.18
CA ARG A 152 -0.47 6.77 18.65
C ARG A 152 -0.97 8.08 18.03
N GLU A 153 -0.51 9.22 18.55
CA GLU A 153 -1.02 10.54 18.19
C GLU A 153 -0.74 10.94 16.72
N ASN A 154 0.36 10.40 16.15
CA ASN A 154 0.81 10.77 14.79
C ASN A 154 0.58 9.64 13.78
N ILE A 155 -0.31 8.70 14.09
CA ILE A 155 -0.80 7.67 13.17
C ILE A 155 -2.28 7.87 12.94
N ARG A 156 -2.70 7.82 11.68
CA ARG A 156 -4.11 7.78 11.30
C ARG A 156 -4.40 6.46 10.59
N LEU A 157 -5.16 5.60 11.24
CA LEU A 157 -5.60 4.34 10.65
C LEU A 157 -6.69 4.60 9.59
N ARG A 158 -6.45 4.11 8.38
CA ARG A 158 -7.35 4.29 7.23
C ARG A 158 -8.16 3.03 6.89
N GLY A 159 -7.80 1.90 7.47
CA GLY A 159 -8.46 0.63 7.24
C GLY A 159 -7.50 -0.56 7.37
N LEU A 160 -7.85 -1.62 6.67
CA LEU A 160 -7.11 -2.88 6.67
C LEU A 160 -6.48 -3.15 5.29
N MET A 161 -5.39 -3.88 5.29
CA MET A 161 -4.76 -4.43 4.11
C MET A 161 -4.57 -5.93 4.28
N THR A 162 -4.71 -6.68 3.22
CA THR A 162 -4.38 -8.10 3.22
C THR A 162 -3.91 -8.54 1.83
N VAL A 163 -2.99 -9.50 1.83
CA VAL A 163 -2.59 -10.22 0.62
C VAL A 163 -3.24 -11.61 0.67
N MET A 164 -4.29 -11.79 -0.11
CA MET A 164 -5.00 -13.07 -0.15
C MET A 164 -4.11 -14.18 -0.72
N PRO A 165 -4.31 -15.42 -0.27
CA PRO A 165 -3.64 -16.57 -0.86
C PRO A 165 -4.04 -16.73 -2.34
N ASN A 166 -3.12 -17.22 -3.16
CA ASN A 166 -3.39 -17.49 -4.58
C ASN A 166 -4.25 -18.76 -4.69
N LEU A 167 -5.57 -18.61 -4.56
CA LEU A 167 -6.54 -19.67 -4.69
C LEU A 167 -7.20 -19.61 -6.07
N GLN A 168 -7.33 -20.77 -6.73
CA GLN A 168 -8.10 -20.90 -7.98
C GLN A 168 -9.62 -20.89 -7.72
N ASP A 169 -10.04 -21.17 -6.49
CA ASP A 169 -11.44 -21.19 -6.04
C ASP A 169 -11.92 -19.76 -5.74
N SER A 170 -12.67 -19.20 -6.68
CA SER A 170 -13.23 -17.85 -6.55
C SER A 170 -14.28 -17.71 -5.44
N GLU A 171 -15.06 -18.76 -5.14
CA GLU A 171 -16.05 -18.71 -4.07
C GLU A 171 -15.37 -18.64 -2.70
N ARG A 172 -14.27 -19.37 -2.53
CA ARG A 172 -13.47 -19.33 -1.31
C ARG A 172 -12.79 -17.97 -1.15
N LEU A 173 -12.29 -17.37 -2.24
CA LEU A 173 -11.74 -16.01 -2.21
C LEU A 173 -12.80 -14.98 -1.77
N ILE A 174 -14.01 -15.03 -2.33
CA ILE A 174 -15.10 -14.12 -1.96
C ILE A 174 -15.41 -14.21 -0.45
N LYS A 175 -15.47 -15.43 0.10
CA LYS A 175 -15.70 -15.63 1.55
C LYS A 175 -14.60 -15.06 2.44
N LEU A 176 -13.36 -14.97 1.95
CA LEU A 176 -12.25 -14.36 2.70
C LEU A 176 -12.29 -12.81 2.70
N TYR A 177 -13.04 -12.22 1.75
CA TYR A 177 -13.24 -10.76 1.67
C TYR A 177 -14.51 -10.28 2.40
N GLN A 178 -15.37 -11.20 2.87
CA GLN A 178 -16.59 -10.93 3.64
C GLN A 178 -16.33 -10.97 5.14
#